data_77947951ff5be34f94674041f3e1e640
#
_entry.id   77947951ff5be34f94674041f3e1e640
#
_cell.length_a   1.000
_cell.length_b   1.000
_cell.length_c   1.000
_cell.angle_alpha   90.00
_cell.angle_beta   90.00
_cell.angle_gamma   90.00
#
_symmetry.space_group_name_H-M   'P 1'
#
loop_
_entity.id
_entity.type
_entity.pdbx_description
1 polymer ?
#
loop_
_entity_poly.entity_id
_entity_poly.type
_entity_poly.pdbx_seq_one_letter_code
_entity_poly.pdbx_strand_id
1 'polypeptide(L)'
;MKARRLKLTLEQRSTQAEHNYMIKDINELIDSFFIDFCSIEPEMLETLQKKYTTSITDDLSKGHITSNVCMIAAGILKKNPAELSKNLAANLSKFSFIESAESAGPGFVNIRLSRQAFLNSINIANMELENYGRNSFDSKKKIQIEFVSANPTGPLHVGHGRGAAYGDAIGRILEACGHEVHKEYYVNDAGRQIDILTASVCLRLADLEDNQMPESSYKGGYIKDIADDFRSKSHDFDISGEEILNAIPLDDAEKQIDEIIKKIKASSSLWSKVKKTSLSIVLDSIKEDLQNFNVLHDDWYFESSLGSLSDESSSISQAMSKLEKEGLAYKENGALWLDTSSSKDDKNRVLIREDGRPTYFASDVAYHKNKIDRGFDELINVWGADHHGYIKRIEASIDGLGFDKEKLNVQLVQFANLFRDGKKVKMSTRSGDFYTLANLVGEIGKDAARFYYLSKQADQHLDFDIDLAKADNKENIFYYIQYAHARICSLQAKYIEKNGALPISAEQIETNKYAKCDRIIHEVSKFPGVVHRSAKSLQPHLIIYFLKDFAQSFHSFYNDNHILSESDQNAQSILFCLNASKQVLANGLRLLGIEPIQKM
;
A
#
# COMPACT_ATOMS: atom_id res chain seq x y z
N MET A 1 -11.69 37.54 18.05
CA MET A 1 -10.35 37.94 17.53
C MET A 1 -9.74 36.90 16.58
N LYS A 2 -9.73 35.60 16.91
CA LYS A 2 -9.24 34.54 16.03
C LYS A 2 -10.01 34.43 14.69
N ALA A 3 -11.34 34.45 14.69
CA ALA A 3 -12.16 34.39 13.47
C ALA A 3 -11.94 35.61 12.54
N ARG A 4 -11.68 36.80 13.08
CA ARG A 4 -11.36 38.01 12.30
C ARG A 4 -9.95 37.89 11.67
N ARG A 5 -9.03 37.21 12.35
CA ARG A 5 -7.69 36.90 11.85
C ARG A 5 -7.73 35.79 10.79
N LEU A 6 -8.57 34.77 11.00
CA LEU A 6 -8.82 33.69 10.03
C LEU A 6 -9.47 34.24 8.75
N LYS A 7 -10.46 35.12 8.88
CA LYS A 7 -11.14 35.77 7.77
C LYS A 7 -10.18 36.62 6.92
N LEU A 8 -9.32 37.44 7.57
CA LEU A 8 -8.27 38.19 6.89
C LEU A 8 -7.23 37.28 6.22
N THR A 9 -6.86 36.17 6.86
CA THR A 9 -5.88 35.21 6.31
C THR A 9 -6.48 34.44 5.12
N LEU A 10 -7.75 34.06 5.15
CA LEU A 10 -8.41 33.37 4.04
C LEU A 10 -8.70 34.32 2.86
N GLU A 11 -9.10 35.57 3.12
CA GLU A 11 -9.25 36.59 2.07
C GLU A 11 -7.89 37.02 1.46
N GLN A 12 -6.80 37.02 2.24
CA GLN A 12 -5.45 37.28 1.74
C GLN A 12 -4.87 36.08 0.99
N ARG A 13 -5.18 34.85 1.39
CA ARG A 13 -4.78 33.60 0.70
C ARG A 13 -5.46 33.46 -0.66
N SER A 14 -6.65 34.04 -0.86
CA SER A 14 -7.33 34.02 -2.17
C SER A 14 -6.60 34.87 -3.24
N THR A 15 -5.64 35.69 -2.83
CA THR A 15 -4.83 36.56 -3.71
C THR A 15 -3.36 36.12 -3.84
N GLN A 16 -2.89 35.18 -2.99
CA GLN A 16 -1.57 34.59 -3.08
C GLN A 16 -1.68 33.08 -3.26
N ALA A 17 -0.95 32.53 -4.22
CA ALA A 17 -0.93 31.12 -4.62
C ALA A 17 -0.35 30.20 -3.51
N GLU A 18 -0.95 30.18 -2.33
CA GLU A 18 -0.69 29.21 -1.27
C GLU A 18 -1.83 28.20 -1.22
N HIS A 19 -1.52 27.00 -1.58
CA HIS A 19 -2.10 25.67 -1.44
C HIS A 19 -3.44 25.57 -0.66
N ASN A 20 -4.56 25.96 -1.26
CA ASN A 20 -5.85 25.86 -0.62
C ASN A 20 -6.61 24.63 -1.07
N TYR A 21 -6.64 23.64 -0.20
CA TYR A 21 -7.54 22.51 -0.33
C TYR A 21 -8.94 22.94 0.11
N MET A 22 -9.83 23.13 -0.86
CA MET A 22 -11.22 23.61 -0.65
C MET A 22 -11.93 22.93 0.53
N ILE A 23 -11.70 21.63 0.74
CA ILE A 23 -12.29 20.89 1.87
C ILE A 23 -11.71 21.35 3.20
N LYS A 24 -10.41 21.62 3.28
CA LYS A 24 -9.75 22.10 4.51
C LYS A 24 -10.28 23.49 4.89
N ASP A 25 -10.36 24.39 3.93
CA ASP A 25 -10.88 25.74 4.16
C ASP A 25 -12.33 25.69 4.63
N ILE A 26 -13.17 24.85 4.00
CA ILE A 26 -14.57 24.66 4.43
C ILE A 26 -14.62 24.07 5.85
N ASN A 27 -13.78 23.10 6.20
CA ASN A 27 -13.74 22.54 7.55
C ASN A 27 -13.30 23.58 8.58
N GLU A 28 -12.32 24.43 8.28
CA GLU A 28 -11.90 25.53 9.16
C GLU A 28 -13.05 26.53 9.39
N LEU A 29 -13.85 26.82 8.35
CA LEU A 29 -15.05 27.66 8.51
C LEU A 29 -16.15 26.99 9.32
N ILE A 30 -16.37 25.71 9.13
CA ILE A 30 -17.30 24.90 9.92
C ILE A 30 -16.89 24.93 11.40
N ASP A 31 -15.62 24.66 11.70
CA ASP A 31 -15.11 24.68 13.07
C ASP A 31 -15.27 26.06 13.71
N SER A 32 -14.93 27.15 12.98
CA SER A 32 -15.15 28.51 13.44
C SER A 32 -16.62 28.81 13.73
N PHE A 33 -17.55 28.33 12.91
CA PHE A 33 -18.98 28.45 13.16
C PHE A 33 -19.40 27.77 14.47
N PHE A 34 -18.93 26.54 14.72
CA PHE A 34 -19.28 25.84 15.96
C PHE A 34 -18.64 26.49 17.19
N ILE A 35 -17.44 27.03 17.08
CA ILE A 35 -16.78 27.78 18.17
C ILE A 35 -17.51 29.10 18.46
N ASP A 36 -17.71 29.92 17.43
CA ASP A 36 -18.16 31.32 17.60
C ASP A 36 -19.69 31.43 17.77
N PHE A 37 -20.47 30.61 17.07
CA PHE A 37 -21.93 30.67 17.06
C PHE A 37 -22.57 29.66 18.02
N CYS A 38 -21.98 28.46 18.16
CA CYS A 38 -22.52 27.42 19.02
C CYS A 38 -21.84 27.35 20.38
N SER A 39 -20.72 28.05 20.59
CA SER A 39 -19.89 28.02 21.81
C SER A 39 -19.52 26.59 22.23
N ILE A 40 -19.13 25.76 21.25
CA ILE A 40 -18.79 24.38 21.51
C ILE A 40 -17.48 24.30 22.33
N GLU A 41 -17.46 23.42 23.33
CA GLU A 41 -16.25 23.18 24.12
C GLU A 41 -15.17 22.43 23.29
N PRO A 42 -13.87 22.69 23.55
CA PRO A 42 -12.77 22.10 22.75
C PRO A 42 -12.82 20.57 22.63
N GLU A 43 -13.14 19.85 23.70
CA GLU A 43 -13.25 18.38 23.71
C GLU A 43 -14.42 17.88 22.85
N MET A 44 -15.54 18.62 22.86
CA MET A 44 -16.69 18.31 22.01
C MET A 44 -16.39 18.62 20.55
N LEU A 45 -15.64 19.68 20.26
CA LEU A 45 -15.19 20.00 18.91
C LEU A 45 -14.29 18.91 18.35
N GLU A 46 -13.32 18.44 19.13
CA GLU A 46 -12.44 17.34 18.72
C GLU A 46 -13.25 16.05 18.44
N THR A 47 -14.26 15.78 19.27
CA THR A 47 -15.18 14.65 19.05
C THR A 47 -16.00 14.83 17.77
N LEU A 48 -16.44 16.06 17.47
CA LEU A 48 -17.18 16.39 16.25
C LEU A 48 -16.29 16.19 15.02
N GLN A 49 -15.07 16.74 15.03
CA GLN A 49 -14.09 16.63 13.95
C GLN A 49 -13.76 15.19 13.56
N LYS A 50 -13.73 14.28 14.55
CA LYS A 50 -13.49 12.83 14.29
C LYS A 50 -14.67 12.11 13.62
N LYS A 51 -15.89 12.68 13.68
CA LYS A 51 -17.12 11.99 13.27
C LYS A 51 -17.77 12.53 12.01
N TYR A 52 -17.65 13.83 11.73
CA TYR A 52 -18.28 14.39 10.54
C TYR A 52 -17.41 14.21 9.29
N THR A 53 -18.05 14.30 8.14
CA THR A 53 -17.40 14.21 6.84
C THR A 53 -17.81 15.39 5.97
N THR A 54 -16.82 16.06 5.40
CA THR A 54 -16.99 17.00 4.30
C THR A 54 -16.35 16.39 3.05
N SER A 55 -17.08 16.35 1.97
CA SER A 55 -16.60 15.73 0.72
C SER A 55 -17.09 16.48 -0.51
N ILE A 56 -16.37 16.34 -1.60
CA ILE A 56 -16.85 16.76 -2.91
C ILE A 56 -18.02 15.85 -3.30
N THR A 57 -19.14 16.43 -3.72
CA THR A 57 -20.36 15.71 -4.10
C THR A 57 -20.16 14.97 -5.42
N ASP A 58 -20.87 13.86 -5.64
CA ASP A 58 -20.91 13.19 -6.94
C ASP A 58 -21.95 13.82 -7.90
N ASP A 59 -22.85 14.63 -7.36
CA ASP A 59 -23.97 15.26 -8.07
C ASP A 59 -23.84 16.78 -8.05
N LEU A 60 -23.35 17.36 -9.15
CA LEU A 60 -23.17 18.81 -9.31
C LEU A 60 -24.48 19.62 -9.15
N SER A 61 -25.64 18.99 -9.31
CA SER A 61 -26.93 19.67 -9.07
C SER A 61 -27.09 20.09 -7.61
N LYS A 62 -26.46 19.35 -6.68
CA LYS A 62 -26.44 19.63 -5.23
C LYS A 62 -25.34 20.61 -4.79
N GLY A 63 -24.55 21.11 -5.72
CA GLY A 63 -23.37 21.94 -5.44
C GLY A 63 -22.07 21.19 -5.66
N HIS A 64 -20.96 21.73 -5.14
CA HIS A 64 -19.63 21.14 -5.32
C HIS A 64 -19.18 20.35 -4.09
N ILE A 65 -19.60 20.75 -2.89
CA ILE A 65 -19.19 20.16 -1.61
C ILE A 65 -20.42 19.89 -0.76
N THR A 66 -20.41 18.80 0.00
CA THR A 66 -21.44 18.48 0.99
C THR A 66 -20.82 18.13 2.33
N SER A 67 -21.48 18.49 3.43
CA SER A 67 -21.07 18.12 4.79
C SER A 67 -22.26 17.63 5.62
N ASN A 68 -22.03 16.56 6.39
CA ASN A 68 -23.01 16.01 7.34
C ASN A 68 -22.81 16.56 8.76
N VAL A 69 -22.02 17.60 8.92
CA VAL A 69 -21.56 18.10 10.24
C VAL A 69 -22.72 18.44 11.18
N CYS A 70 -23.78 19.08 10.67
CA CYS A 70 -24.89 19.48 11.54
C CYS A 70 -25.74 18.31 12.00
N MET A 71 -25.79 17.22 11.25
CA MET A 71 -26.42 15.97 11.68
C MET A 71 -25.67 15.36 12.88
N ILE A 72 -24.36 15.35 12.82
CA ILE A 72 -23.51 14.83 13.91
C ILE A 72 -23.52 15.77 15.11
N ALA A 73 -23.35 17.09 14.88
CA ALA A 73 -23.33 18.11 15.92
C ALA A 73 -24.67 18.20 16.70
N ALA A 74 -25.79 17.91 16.05
CA ALA A 74 -27.12 17.91 16.69
C ALA A 74 -27.18 16.92 17.87
N GLY A 75 -26.59 15.75 17.74
CA GLY A 75 -26.48 14.76 18.82
C GLY A 75 -25.59 15.23 19.98
N ILE A 76 -24.49 15.91 19.68
CA ILE A 76 -23.52 16.40 20.66
C ILE A 76 -24.10 17.62 21.42
N LEU A 77 -24.68 18.56 20.68
CA LEU A 77 -25.17 19.83 21.21
C LEU A 77 -26.63 19.78 21.67
N LYS A 78 -27.34 18.66 21.46
CA LYS A 78 -28.79 18.50 21.72
C LYS A 78 -29.63 19.61 21.07
N LYS A 79 -29.31 19.97 19.82
CA LYS A 79 -29.98 20.99 19.02
C LYS A 79 -30.65 20.37 17.78
N ASN A 80 -31.56 21.10 17.17
CA ASN A 80 -32.24 20.66 15.95
C ASN A 80 -31.24 20.68 14.75
N PRO A 81 -31.03 19.57 14.04
CA PRO A 81 -30.07 19.51 12.94
C PRO A 81 -30.46 20.40 11.75
N ALA A 82 -31.75 20.55 11.45
CA ALA A 82 -32.22 21.39 10.35
C ALA A 82 -32.02 22.88 10.65
N GLU A 83 -32.14 23.29 11.91
CA GLU A 83 -31.86 24.66 12.34
C GLU A 83 -30.38 24.96 12.30
N LEU A 84 -29.54 24.01 12.80
CA LEU A 84 -28.08 24.13 12.74
C LEU A 84 -27.59 24.25 11.29
N SER A 85 -28.12 23.43 10.38
CA SER A 85 -27.70 23.44 8.97
C SER A 85 -28.13 24.72 8.24
N LYS A 86 -29.31 25.30 8.55
CA LYS A 86 -29.71 26.59 8.02
C LYS A 86 -28.80 27.72 8.51
N ASN A 87 -28.44 27.72 9.79
CA ASN A 87 -27.57 28.75 10.37
C ASN A 87 -26.14 28.62 9.81
N LEU A 88 -25.61 27.40 9.68
CA LEU A 88 -24.30 27.17 9.06
C LEU A 88 -24.32 27.60 7.60
N ALA A 89 -25.32 27.22 6.81
CA ALA A 89 -25.47 27.63 5.41
C ALA A 89 -25.47 29.15 5.25
N ALA A 90 -26.26 29.85 6.07
CA ALA A 90 -26.30 31.31 6.08
C ALA A 90 -24.97 31.94 6.51
N ASN A 91 -24.20 31.27 7.36
CA ASN A 91 -22.86 31.74 7.75
C ASN A 91 -21.86 31.54 6.60
N LEU A 92 -21.84 30.37 5.97
CA LEU A 92 -20.95 30.04 4.87
C LEU A 92 -21.17 30.92 3.64
N SER A 93 -22.43 31.26 3.32
CA SER A 93 -22.80 32.15 2.18
C SER A 93 -22.25 33.58 2.31
N LYS A 94 -21.64 33.96 3.43
CA LYS A 94 -21.00 35.28 3.60
C LYS A 94 -19.60 35.38 3.01
N PHE A 95 -19.02 34.24 2.61
CA PHE A 95 -17.64 34.19 2.07
C PHE A 95 -17.69 34.32 0.55
N SER A 96 -16.85 35.18 -0.02
CA SER A 96 -16.84 35.52 -1.44
C SER A 96 -16.53 34.37 -2.37
N PHE A 97 -15.83 33.34 -1.89
CA PHE A 97 -15.54 32.14 -2.67
C PHE A 97 -16.67 31.09 -2.63
N ILE A 98 -17.76 31.34 -1.88
CA ILE A 98 -18.97 30.52 -1.85
C ILE A 98 -20.09 31.29 -2.58
N GLU A 99 -20.60 30.71 -3.67
CA GLU A 99 -21.72 31.23 -4.43
C GLU A 99 -23.02 31.05 -3.66
N SER A 100 -23.25 29.86 -3.11
CA SER A 100 -24.39 29.54 -2.26
C SER A 100 -24.08 28.38 -1.33
N ALA A 101 -24.78 28.38 -0.17
CA ALA A 101 -24.81 27.21 0.70
C ALA A 101 -26.26 26.97 1.12
N GLU A 102 -26.68 25.72 1.13
CA GLU A 102 -28.05 25.32 1.35
C GLU A 102 -28.15 24.17 2.35
N SER A 103 -29.14 24.25 3.25
CA SER A 103 -29.50 23.15 4.14
C SER A 103 -30.23 22.07 3.35
N ALA A 104 -29.79 20.81 3.49
CA ALA A 104 -30.36 19.67 2.81
C ALA A 104 -30.67 18.53 3.78
N GLY A 105 -31.85 17.92 3.65
CA GLY A 105 -32.26 16.80 4.47
C GLY A 105 -32.12 17.02 5.98
N PRO A 106 -31.77 16.00 6.76
CA PRO A 106 -31.76 16.05 8.23
C PRO A 106 -30.45 16.61 8.80
N GLY A 107 -29.88 17.68 8.24
CA GLY A 107 -28.66 18.31 8.77
C GLY A 107 -27.45 18.24 7.86
N PHE A 108 -27.63 17.99 6.57
CA PHE A 108 -26.59 18.20 5.55
C PHE A 108 -26.54 19.67 5.14
N VAL A 109 -25.36 20.09 4.72
CA VAL A 109 -25.16 21.40 4.07
C VAL A 109 -24.48 21.15 2.73
N ASN A 110 -25.12 21.60 1.65
CA ASN A 110 -24.59 21.58 0.30
C ASN A 110 -24.03 22.96 -0.02
N ILE A 111 -22.85 23.01 -0.61
CA ILE A 111 -22.07 24.22 -0.85
C ILE A 111 -21.72 24.30 -2.33
N ARG A 112 -22.08 25.42 -2.95
CA ARG A 112 -21.68 25.77 -4.31
C ARG A 112 -20.60 26.83 -4.23
N LEU A 113 -19.46 26.54 -4.79
CA LEU A 113 -18.33 27.47 -4.85
C LEU A 113 -18.58 28.51 -5.94
N SER A 114 -18.04 29.71 -5.77
CA SER A 114 -17.98 30.70 -6.85
C SER A 114 -17.22 30.13 -8.04
N ARG A 115 -17.52 30.64 -9.24
CA ARG A 115 -16.87 30.16 -10.48
C ARG A 115 -15.36 30.21 -10.38
N GLN A 116 -14.80 31.28 -9.83
CA GLN A 116 -13.36 31.44 -9.66
C GLN A 116 -12.78 30.39 -8.69
N ALA A 117 -13.42 30.14 -7.57
CA ALA A 117 -12.99 29.12 -6.59
C ALA A 117 -13.06 27.71 -7.17
N PHE A 118 -14.10 27.42 -7.96
CA PHE A 118 -14.23 26.14 -8.66
C PHE A 118 -13.12 25.89 -9.68
N LEU A 119 -12.77 26.93 -10.47
CA LEU A 119 -11.67 26.88 -11.43
C LEU A 119 -10.29 26.77 -10.77
N ASN A 120 -10.17 27.17 -9.49
CA ASN A 120 -8.88 27.16 -8.81
C ASN A 120 -8.27 25.75 -8.70
N SER A 121 -9.07 24.69 -8.65
CA SER A 121 -8.59 23.30 -8.65
C SER A 121 -7.76 22.96 -9.90
N ILE A 122 -8.17 23.50 -11.07
CA ILE A 122 -7.44 23.31 -12.33
C ILE A 122 -6.14 24.12 -12.34
N ASN A 123 -6.17 25.34 -11.78
CA ASN A 123 -4.98 26.17 -11.66
C ASN A 123 -3.94 25.48 -10.77
N ILE A 124 -4.36 25.01 -9.60
CA ILE A 124 -3.48 24.29 -8.67
C ILE A 124 -2.91 23.03 -9.33
N ALA A 125 -3.76 22.22 -9.98
CA ALA A 125 -3.30 20.99 -10.65
C ALA A 125 -2.25 21.27 -11.75
N ASN A 126 -2.42 22.37 -12.50
CA ASN A 126 -1.49 22.78 -13.53
C ASN A 126 -0.20 23.43 -12.98
N MET A 127 -0.23 23.99 -11.77
CA MET A 127 0.94 24.55 -11.08
C MET A 127 1.74 23.49 -10.33
N GLU A 128 1.07 22.60 -9.61
CA GLU A 128 1.70 21.57 -8.79
C GLU A 128 2.18 20.37 -9.60
N LEU A 129 1.62 20.15 -10.79
CA LEU A 129 2.00 19.07 -11.72
C LEU A 129 2.02 17.71 -11.01
N GLU A 130 3.19 17.09 -10.92
CA GLU A 130 3.38 15.77 -10.29
C GLU A 130 3.12 15.77 -8.76
N ASN A 131 3.07 16.95 -8.15
CA ASN A 131 2.78 17.11 -6.73
C ASN A 131 1.28 17.27 -6.45
N TYR A 132 0.45 17.50 -7.48
CA TYR A 132 -0.99 17.61 -7.26
C TYR A 132 -1.58 16.34 -6.66
N GLY A 133 -2.28 16.49 -5.56
CA GLY A 133 -2.78 15.37 -4.76
C GLY A 133 -1.83 14.87 -3.66
N ARG A 134 -0.58 15.40 -3.61
CA ARG A 134 0.39 15.11 -2.56
C ARG A 134 0.25 16.14 -1.43
N ASN A 135 -0.42 15.76 -0.35
CA ASN A 135 -0.83 16.72 0.67
C ASN A 135 -0.71 16.17 2.08
N SER A 136 -0.17 16.97 2.97
CA SER A 136 -0.19 16.70 4.40
C SER A 136 -1.52 17.19 4.99
N PHE A 137 -2.46 16.28 5.18
CA PHE A 137 -3.72 16.56 5.87
C PHE A 137 -3.62 16.35 7.38
N ASP A 138 -2.72 15.47 7.80
CA ASP A 138 -2.50 15.07 9.19
C ASP A 138 -1.11 15.45 9.67
N SER A 139 -0.84 15.28 10.97
CA SER A 139 0.51 15.42 11.51
C SER A 139 1.44 14.38 10.88
N LYS A 140 2.63 14.80 10.48
CA LYS A 140 3.66 13.90 9.95
C LYS A 140 3.96 12.80 10.96
N LYS A 141 3.89 11.53 10.51
CA LYS A 141 4.27 10.34 11.27
C LYS A 141 5.47 9.67 10.62
N LYS A 142 6.24 8.95 11.44
CA LYS A 142 7.26 8.01 11.00
C LYS A 142 6.64 6.60 11.01
N ILE A 143 6.43 6.03 9.82
CA ILE A 143 5.67 4.77 9.63
C ILE A 143 6.60 3.70 9.09
N GLN A 144 6.58 2.51 9.69
CA GLN A 144 7.25 1.34 9.12
C GLN A 144 6.21 0.44 8.47
N ILE A 145 6.49 -0.02 7.25
CA ILE A 145 5.65 -0.99 6.54
C ILE A 145 6.49 -2.24 6.27
N GLU A 146 6.08 -3.37 6.85
CA GLU A 146 6.64 -4.68 6.54
C GLU A 146 5.72 -5.39 5.54
N PHE A 147 6.28 -5.87 4.43
CA PHE A 147 5.50 -6.58 3.42
C PHE A 147 6.36 -7.52 2.57
N VAL A 148 5.72 -8.47 1.92
CA VAL A 148 6.26 -9.64 1.24
C VAL A 148 6.82 -10.64 2.25
N SER A 149 7.98 -10.40 2.83
CA SER A 149 8.65 -11.21 3.87
C SER A 149 8.57 -12.73 3.59
N ALA A 150 8.70 -13.11 2.31
CA ALA A 150 8.68 -14.50 1.89
C ALA A 150 9.96 -15.22 2.32
N ASN A 151 9.85 -16.51 2.67
CA ASN A 151 11.02 -17.30 3.01
C ASN A 151 11.97 -17.39 1.80
N PRO A 152 13.28 -17.12 1.98
CA PRO A 152 14.25 -17.12 0.88
C PRO A 152 14.66 -18.55 0.50
N THR A 153 13.68 -19.34 0.04
CA THR A 153 13.85 -20.74 -0.35
C THR A 153 13.70 -20.97 -1.85
N GLY A 154 13.42 -19.92 -2.61
CA GLY A 154 13.27 -19.94 -4.07
C GLY A 154 12.71 -18.62 -4.60
N PRO A 155 12.47 -18.51 -5.92
CA PRO A 155 11.93 -17.32 -6.54
C PRO A 155 10.51 -17.01 -6.05
N LEU A 156 10.10 -15.74 -6.16
CA LEU A 156 8.77 -15.32 -5.78
C LEU A 156 7.71 -15.94 -6.71
N HIS A 157 6.69 -16.56 -6.15
CA HIS A 157 5.52 -16.99 -6.92
C HIS A 157 4.47 -15.88 -7.01
N VAL A 158 3.57 -15.99 -7.96
CA VAL A 158 2.50 -15.01 -8.21
C VAL A 158 1.64 -14.67 -6.98
N GLY A 159 1.54 -15.58 -6.01
CA GLY A 159 0.84 -15.33 -4.74
C GLY A 159 1.48 -14.21 -3.91
N HIS A 160 2.79 -13.99 -4.02
CA HIS A 160 3.48 -12.90 -3.34
C HIS A 160 3.26 -11.54 -4.02
N GLY A 161 2.96 -11.53 -5.33
CA GLY A 161 2.82 -10.31 -6.12
C GLY A 161 1.75 -9.36 -5.60
N ARG A 162 0.63 -9.88 -5.09
CA ARG A 162 -0.45 -9.03 -4.55
C ARG A 162 -0.01 -8.30 -3.28
N GLY A 163 0.62 -9.00 -2.34
CA GLY A 163 1.17 -8.39 -1.12
C GLY A 163 2.26 -7.37 -1.42
N ALA A 164 3.12 -7.66 -2.42
CA ALA A 164 4.16 -6.77 -2.87
C ALA A 164 3.60 -5.48 -3.48
N ALA A 165 2.65 -5.58 -4.42
CA ALA A 165 1.99 -4.41 -5.02
C ALA A 165 1.24 -3.59 -3.98
N TYR A 166 0.53 -4.25 -3.05
CA TYR A 166 -0.26 -3.60 -2.01
C TYR A 166 0.61 -2.83 -1.02
N GLY A 167 1.66 -3.45 -0.46
CA GLY A 167 2.55 -2.80 0.50
C GLY A 167 3.28 -1.60 -0.10
N ASP A 168 3.80 -1.74 -1.33
CA ASP A 168 4.45 -0.63 -2.03
C ASP A 168 3.48 0.51 -2.36
N ALA A 169 2.26 0.21 -2.83
CA ALA A 169 1.25 1.23 -3.13
C ALA A 169 0.82 2.00 -1.87
N ILE A 170 0.61 1.32 -0.73
CA ILE A 170 0.35 1.98 0.56
C ILE A 170 1.51 2.92 0.92
N GLY A 171 2.75 2.44 0.81
CA GLY A 171 3.92 3.26 1.09
C GLY A 171 3.94 4.54 0.28
N ARG A 172 3.76 4.45 -1.05
CA ARG A 172 3.71 5.62 -1.96
C ARG A 172 2.58 6.59 -1.62
N ILE A 173 1.41 6.07 -1.25
CA ILE A 173 0.23 6.89 -0.90
C ILE A 173 0.47 7.61 0.43
N LEU A 174 1.04 6.95 1.44
CA LEU A 174 1.38 7.55 2.73
C LEU A 174 2.48 8.61 2.59
N GLU A 175 3.51 8.35 1.77
CA GLU A 175 4.54 9.33 1.41
C GLU A 175 3.93 10.57 0.72
N ALA A 176 2.97 10.35 -0.19
CA ALA A 176 2.24 11.44 -0.85
C ALA A 176 1.39 12.27 0.13
N CYS A 177 0.97 11.70 1.24
CA CYS A 177 0.29 12.39 2.33
C CYS A 177 1.24 13.03 3.36
N GLY A 178 2.55 13.04 3.10
CA GLY A 178 3.56 13.74 3.90
C GLY A 178 4.14 12.94 5.06
N HIS A 179 3.84 11.65 5.18
CA HIS A 179 4.44 10.79 6.18
C HIS A 179 5.87 10.37 5.79
N GLU A 180 6.69 10.04 6.77
CA GLU A 180 7.99 9.43 6.58
C GLU A 180 7.81 7.90 6.64
N VAL A 181 7.96 7.24 5.49
CA VAL A 181 7.68 5.82 5.34
C VAL A 181 8.98 5.05 5.21
N HIS A 182 9.13 3.97 5.98
CA HIS A 182 10.22 3.01 5.91
C HIS A 182 9.67 1.65 5.50
N LYS A 183 10.08 1.17 4.33
CA LYS A 183 9.64 -0.11 3.73
C LYS A 183 10.64 -1.20 4.07
N GLU A 184 10.18 -2.25 4.75
CA GLU A 184 11.06 -3.30 5.27
C GLU A 184 10.63 -4.69 4.81
N TYR A 185 11.62 -5.51 4.49
CA TYR A 185 11.48 -6.93 4.20
C TYR A 185 12.08 -7.73 5.34
N TYR A 186 11.32 -8.59 6.01
CA TYR A 186 11.85 -9.52 7.00
C TYR A 186 12.38 -10.77 6.32
N VAL A 187 13.67 -11.04 6.48
CA VAL A 187 14.37 -12.18 5.90
C VAL A 187 14.49 -13.29 6.94
N ASN A 188 13.75 -14.37 6.75
CA ASN A 188 13.92 -15.59 7.54
C ASN A 188 15.14 -16.37 7.03
N ASP A 189 16.35 -15.98 7.45
CA ASP A 189 17.63 -16.58 7.05
C ASP A 189 18.08 -17.76 7.94
N ALA A 190 17.19 -18.21 8.82
CA ALA A 190 17.43 -19.28 9.78
C ALA A 190 16.32 -20.34 9.76
N GLY A 191 16.52 -21.41 10.48
CA GLY A 191 15.51 -22.45 10.67
C GLY A 191 15.47 -23.53 9.59
N ARG A 192 14.52 -24.47 9.76
CA ARG A 192 14.45 -25.73 9.00
C ARG A 192 14.32 -25.55 7.49
N GLN A 193 13.59 -24.53 7.02
CA GLN A 193 13.40 -24.32 5.58
C GLN A 193 14.70 -23.94 4.88
N ILE A 194 15.54 -23.13 5.52
CA ILE A 194 16.88 -22.79 5.00
C ILE A 194 17.81 -23.99 5.05
N ASP A 195 17.67 -24.83 6.08
CA ASP A 195 18.42 -26.08 6.16
C ASP A 195 18.02 -27.03 5.00
N ILE A 196 16.73 -27.14 4.67
CA ILE A 196 16.25 -27.92 3.52
C ILE A 196 16.79 -27.34 2.20
N LEU A 197 16.77 -26.01 2.02
CA LEU A 197 17.37 -25.38 0.84
C LEU A 197 18.85 -25.76 0.69
N THR A 198 19.59 -25.60 1.78
CA THR A 198 21.04 -25.92 1.80
C THR A 198 21.29 -27.39 1.49
N ALA A 199 20.52 -28.30 2.11
CA ALA A 199 20.61 -29.73 1.84
C ALA A 199 20.27 -30.06 0.37
N SER A 200 19.24 -29.43 -0.19
CA SER A 200 18.83 -29.63 -1.59
C SER A 200 19.94 -29.23 -2.56
N VAL A 201 20.65 -28.13 -2.31
CA VAL A 201 21.80 -27.71 -3.10
C VAL A 201 22.96 -28.70 -2.93
N CYS A 202 23.23 -29.19 -1.70
CA CYS A 202 24.26 -30.21 -1.47
C CYS A 202 23.96 -31.52 -2.21
N LEU A 203 22.68 -31.93 -2.26
CA LEU A 203 22.28 -33.13 -3.03
C LEU A 203 22.54 -32.95 -4.54
N ARG A 204 22.31 -31.75 -5.07
CA ARG A 204 22.68 -31.44 -6.48
C ARG A 204 24.18 -31.40 -6.69
N LEU A 205 24.93 -30.88 -5.73
CA LEU A 205 26.39 -30.91 -5.78
C LEU A 205 26.95 -32.35 -5.74
N ALA A 206 26.21 -33.29 -5.18
CA ALA A 206 26.49 -34.72 -5.18
C ALA A 206 25.93 -35.46 -6.43
N ASP A 207 25.56 -34.72 -7.49
CA ASP A 207 25.08 -35.22 -8.80
C ASP A 207 23.75 -36.03 -8.73
N LEU A 208 22.93 -35.83 -7.73
CA LEU A 208 21.62 -36.49 -7.64
C LEU A 208 20.57 -35.81 -8.53
N GLU A 209 19.86 -36.61 -9.31
CA GLU A 209 18.75 -36.15 -10.15
C GLU A 209 17.45 -36.09 -9.36
N ASP A 210 16.42 -35.41 -9.91
CA ASP A 210 15.12 -35.13 -9.22
C ASP A 210 14.46 -36.39 -8.66
N ASN A 211 14.51 -37.49 -9.36
CA ASN A 211 13.92 -38.78 -8.96
C ASN A 211 14.68 -39.49 -7.84
N GLN A 212 15.93 -39.08 -7.58
CA GLN A 212 16.77 -39.61 -6.52
C GLN A 212 16.72 -38.78 -5.24
N MET A 213 16.28 -37.51 -5.37
CA MET A 213 16.17 -36.59 -4.23
C MET A 213 14.92 -36.89 -3.39
N PRO A 214 14.99 -36.71 -2.03
CA PRO A 214 13.83 -36.83 -1.15
C PRO A 214 12.66 -35.99 -1.61
N GLU A 215 11.43 -36.44 -1.34
CA GLU A 215 10.22 -35.71 -1.71
C GLU A 215 10.13 -34.35 -1.00
N SER A 216 10.63 -34.25 0.24
CA SER A 216 10.65 -33.00 1.03
C SER A 216 11.74 -32.00 0.63
N SER A 217 12.62 -32.34 -0.34
CA SER A 217 13.65 -31.43 -0.84
C SER A 217 13.09 -30.47 -1.90
N TYR A 218 13.77 -29.33 -2.08
CA TYR A 218 13.50 -28.43 -3.21
C TYR A 218 14.13 -28.97 -4.50
N LYS A 219 13.35 -29.01 -5.58
CA LYS A 219 13.75 -29.65 -6.85
C LYS A 219 13.73 -28.72 -8.06
N GLY A 220 13.30 -27.46 -7.89
CA GLY A 220 13.22 -26.50 -8.98
C GLY A 220 14.55 -26.25 -9.69
N GLY A 221 14.50 -25.80 -10.95
CA GLY A 221 15.70 -25.52 -11.77
C GLY A 221 16.68 -24.59 -11.08
N TYR A 222 16.20 -23.62 -10.30
CA TYR A 222 17.02 -22.69 -9.54
C TYR A 222 17.98 -23.38 -8.53
N ILE A 223 17.63 -24.57 -8.00
CA ILE A 223 18.54 -25.35 -7.13
C ILE A 223 19.74 -25.85 -7.92
N LYS A 224 19.51 -26.26 -9.19
CA LYS A 224 20.55 -26.66 -10.11
C LYS A 224 21.46 -25.48 -10.46
N ASP A 225 20.85 -24.33 -10.77
CA ASP A 225 21.60 -23.11 -11.08
C ASP A 225 22.47 -22.66 -9.90
N ILE A 226 21.99 -22.78 -8.65
CA ILE A 226 22.78 -22.49 -7.44
C ILE A 226 23.95 -23.48 -7.29
N ALA A 227 23.72 -24.77 -7.54
CA ALA A 227 24.76 -25.77 -7.46
C ALA A 227 25.85 -25.54 -8.53
N ASP A 228 25.46 -25.19 -9.75
CA ASP A 228 26.38 -24.89 -10.85
C ASP A 228 27.20 -23.61 -10.58
N ASP A 229 26.56 -22.56 -10.05
CA ASP A 229 27.27 -21.35 -9.61
C ASP A 229 28.28 -21.66 -8.50
N PHE A 230 27.91 -22.48 -7.51
CA PHE A 230 28.79 -22.88 -6.42
C PHE A 230 30.01 -23.66 -6.97
N ARG A 231 29.79 -24.63 -7.87
CA ARG A 231 30.89 -25.40 -8.54
C ARG A 231 31.83 -24.48 -9.29
N SER A 232 31.30 -23.47 -9.96
CA SER A 232 32.13 -22.53 -10.74
C SER A 232 33.11 -21.72 -9.87
N LYS A 233 32.75 -21.49 -8.60
CA LYS A 233 33.48 -20.65 -7.64
C LYS A 233 34.31 -21.44 -6.62
N SER A 234 33.97 -22.72 -6.36
CA SER A 234 34.57 -23.57 -5.32
C SER A 234 34.80 -24.96 -5.87
N HIS A 235 36.07 -25.41 -5.94
CA HIS A 235 36.44 -26.69 -6.55
C HIS A 235 36.34 -27.91 -5.62
N ASP A 236 36.07 -27.70 -4.31
CA ASP A 236 36.14 -28.80 -3.33
C ASP A 236 34.72 -29.15 -2.82
N PHE A 237 34.02 -30.00 -3.56
CA PHE A 237 32.84 -30.71 -3.07
C PHE A 237 33.12 -32.23 -3.13
N ASP A 238 33.39 -32.82 -1.98
CA ASP A 238 33.81 -34.20 -1.84
C ASP A 238 32.81 -35.02 -0.99
N ILE A 239 31.53 -35.02 -1.38
CA ILE A 239 30.51 -35.86 -0.76
C ILE A 239 29.82 -36.69 -1.85
N SER A 240 29.89 -38.02 -1.71
CA SER A 240 29.23 -38.96 -2.63
C SER A 240 27.71 -38.98 -2.37
N GLY A 241 26.90 -38.86 -3.45
CA GLY A 241 25.45 -38.98 -3.37
C GLY A 241 24.99 -40.33 -2.84
N GLU A 242 25.67 -41.42 -3.18
CA GLU A 242 25.40 -42.76 -2.64
C GLU A 242 25.65 -42.84 -1.13
N GLU A 243 26.69 -42.23 -0.62
CA GLU A 243 26.97 -42.21 0.82
C GLU A 243 25.90 -41.41 1.60
N ILE A 244 25.33 -40.38 0.99
CA ILE A 244 24.24 -39.63 1.60
C ILE A 244 22.97 -40.49 1.66
N LEU A 245 22.58 -41.15 0.57
CA LEU A 245 21.32 -41.87 0.44
C LEU A 245 21.31 -43.22 1.15
N ASN A 246 22.42 -43.97 1.11
CA ASN A 246 22.51 -45.34 1.66
C ASN A 246 22.46 -45.40 3.20
N ALA A 247 22.54 -44.27 3.88
CA ALA A 247 22.56 -44.21 5.34
C ALA A 247 21.16 -43.98 5.98
N ILE A 248 20.07 -43.91 5.18
CA ILE A 248 18.81 -43.35 5.66
C ILE A 248 17.61 -44.22 5.31
N PRO A 249 16.73 -44.57 6.28
CA PRO A 249 15.48 -45.30 6.04
C PRO A 249 14.53 -44.51 5.13
N LEU A 250 13.96 -45.18 4.11
CA LEU A 250 13.17 -44.57 3.03
C LEU A 250 11.68 -44.33 3.33
N ASP A 251 11.19 -44.68 4.52
CA ASP A 251 9.73 -44.75 4.79
C ASP A 251 9.06 -43.42 5.15
N ASP A 252 9.84 -42.35 5.44
CA ASP A 252 9.32 -41.05 5.85
C ASP A 252 10.19 -39.93 5.25
N ALA A 253 9.66 -39.22 4.27
CA ALA A 253 10.39 -38.16 3.54
C ALA A 253 10.85 -37.01 4.43
N GLU A 254 10.08 -36.67 5.47
CA GLU A 254 10.43 -35.61 6.42
C GLU A 254 11.60 -36.04 7.34
N LYS A 255 11.58 -37.27 7.83
CA LYS A 255 12.70 -37.82 8.59
C LYS A 255 13.93 -38.02 7.74
N GLN A 256 13.73 -38.42 6.50
CA GLN A 256 14.84 -38.60 5.55
C GLN A 256 15.59 -37.28 5.35
N ILE A 257 14.91 -36.18 5.06
CA ILE A 257 15.57 -34.88 4.86
C ILE A 257 16.24 -34.38 6.16
N ASP A 258 15.65 -34.61 7.33
CA ASP A 258 16.23 -34.20 8.62
C ASP A 258 17.55 -34.96 8.92
N GLU A 259 17.63 -36.26 8.64
CA GLU A 259 18.88 -37.03 8.79
C GLU A 259 19.95 -36.64 7.74
N ILE A 260 19.54 -36.31 6.52
CA ILE A 260 20.44 -35.72 5.50
C ILE A 260 21.04 -34.41 5.99
N ILE A 261 20.18 -33.49 6.47
CA ILE A 261 20.61 -32.22 7.06
C ILE A 261 21.64 -32.46 8.16
N LYS A 262 21.35 -33.35 9.10
CA LYS A 262 22.23 -33.67 10.22
C LYS A 262 23.58 -34.20 9.76
N LYS A 263 23.58 -35.12 8.77
CA LYS A 263 24.80 -35.71 8.22
C LYS A 263 25.70 -34.67 7.52
N ILE A 264 25.08 -33.81 6.67
CA ILE A 264 25.85 -32.80 5.92
C ILE A 264 26.34 -31.69 6.86
N LYS A 265 25.54 -31.29 7.86
CA LYS A 265 25.93 -30.33 8.89
C LYS A 265 27.15 -30.75 9.71
N ALA A 266 27.43 -32.05 9.82
CA ALA A 266 28.65 -32.54 10.45
C ALA A 266 29.93 -32.03 9.74
N SER A 267 29.84 -31.70 8.44
CA SER A 267 30.85 -30.99 7.67
C SER A 267 30.66 -29.48 7.72
N SER A 268 30.89 -28.89 8.89
CA SER A 268 30.48 -27.51 9.24
C SER A 268 30.96 -26.42 8.26
N SER A 269 32.18 -26.56 7.72
CA SER A 269 32.75 -25.58 6.78
C SER A 269 32.02 -25.58 5.43
N LEU A 270 31.76 -26.77 4.86
CA LEU A 270 31.04 -26.90 3.60
C LEU A 270 29.57 -26.41 3.76
N TRP A 271 28.90 -26.90 4.80
CA TRP A 271 27.53 -26.47 5.11
C TRP A 271 27.38 -24.95 5.14
N SER A 272 28.27 -24.27 5.88
CA SER A 272 28.23 -22.82 6.02
C SER A 272 28.45 -22.08 4.68
N LYS A 273 29.37 -22.61 3.83
CA LYS A 273 29.62 -22.03 2.51
C LYS A 273 28.41 -22.19 1.59
N VAL A 274 27.86 -23.42 1.49
CA VAL A 274 26.67 -23.69 0.64
C VAL A 274 25.48 -22.89 1.12
N LYS A 275 25.21 -22.85 2.44
CA LYS A 275 24.14 -22.05 3.02
C LYS A 275 24.26 -20.58 2.63
N LYS A 276 25.42 -19.97 2.82
CA LYS A 276 25.67 -18.55 2.51
C LYS A 276 25.47 -18.26 1.02
N THR A 277 26.01 -19.11 0.14
CA THR A 277 25.88 -18.94 -1.32
C THR A 277 24.42 -19.09 -1.75
N SER A 278 23.72 -20.12 -1.27
CA SER A 278 22.31 -20.34 -1.60
C SER A 278 21.43 -19.18 -1.19
N LEU A 279 21.59 -18.70 0.06
CA LEU A 279 20.85 -17.53 0.54
C LEU A 279 21.13 -16.27 -0.27
N SER A 280 22.42 -16.00 -0.60
CA SER A 280 22.77 -14.83 -1.39
C SER A 280 22.08 -14.85 -2.76
N ILE A 281 22.20 -15.98 -3.48
CA ILE A 281 21.64 -16.11 -4.83
C ILE A 281 20.11 -15.98 -4.81
N VAL A 282 19.44 -16.65 -3.87
CA VAL A 282 17.97 -16.57 -3.77
C VAL A 282 17.53 -15.16 -3.38
N LEU A 283 18.19 -14.50 -2.42
CA LEU A 283 17.86 -13.14 -2.03
C LEU A 283 18.11 -12.13 -3.16
N ASP A 284 19.19 -12.29 -3.91
CA ASP A 284 19.48 -11.42 -5.05
C ASP A 284 18.42 -11.59 -6.16
N SER A 285 17.96 -12.83 -6.41
CA SER A 285 16.84 -13.10 -7.33
C SER A 285 15.52 -12.47 -6.82
N ILE A 286 15.22 -12.59 -5.53
CA ILE A 286 14.01 -11.96 -4.95
C ILE A 286 14.05 -10.43 -5.08
N LYS A 287 15.23 -9.82 -4.84
CA LYS A 287 15.42 -8.37 -4.99
C LYS A 287 15.22 -7.93 -6.45
N GLU A 288 15.78 -8.69 -7.38
CA GLU A 288 15.63 -8.45 -8.82
C GLU A 288 14.17 -8.56 -9.26
N ASP A 289 13.46 -9.62 -8.85
CA ASP A 289 12.02 -9.80 -9.12
C ASP A 289 11.20 -8.62 -8.62
N LEU A 290 11.44 -8.16 -7.38
CA LEU A 290 10.75 -7.03 -6.78
C LEU A 290 11.09 -5.72 -7.49
N GLN A 291 12.35 -5.49 -7.83
CA GLN A 291 12.78 -4.30 -8.58
C GLN A 291 12.14 -4.26 -9.98
N ASN A 292 12.12 -5.38 -10.69
CA ASN A 292 11.46 -5.52 -11.99
C ASN A 292 9.94 -5.31 -11.88
N PHE A 293 9.36 -5.62 -10.72
CA PHE A 293 7.96 -5.35 -10.38
C PHE A 293 7.72 -3.93 -9.85
N ASN A 294 8.72 -3.05 -9.86
CA ASN A 294 8.69 -1.68 -9.32
C ASN A 294 8.36 -1.62 -7.83
N VAL A 295 8.89 -2.56 -7.06
CA VAL A 295 8.77 -2.65 -5.59
C VAL A 295 10.15 -2.56 -4.97
N LEU A 296 10.36 -1.56 -4.11
CA LEU A 296 11.65 -1.32 -3.44
C LEU A 296 11.44 -1.33 -1.93
N HIS A 297 12.39 -1.94 -1.23
CA HIS A 297 12.49 -1.91 0.22
C HIS A 297 13.70 -1.06 0.64
N ASP A 298 13.54 -0.30 1.71
CA ASP A 298 14.61 0.52 2.28
C ASP A 298 15.54 -0.33 3.13
N ASP A 299 15.02 -1.39 3.77
CA ASP A 299 15.79 -2.30 4.60
C ASP A 299 15.39 -3.77 4.41
N TRP A 300 16.36 -4.65 4.62
CA TRP A 300 16.23 -6.11 4.60
C TRP A 300 16.67 -6.62 5.98
N TYR A 301 15.69 -6.78 6.88
CA TYR A 301 15.95 -7.17 8.25
C TYR A 301 16.12 -8.69 8.37
N PHE A 302 17.30 -9.16 8.78
CA PHE A 302 17.60 -10.57 8.91
C PHE A 302 17.20 -11.11 10.29
N GLU A 303 16.47 -12.26 10.33
CA GLU A 303 16.08 -12.91 11.59
C GLU A 303 17.31 -13.23 12.47
N SER A 304 18.42 -13.65 11.85
CA SER A 304 19.66 -13.92 12.56
C SER A 304 20.22 -12.72 13.35
N SER A 305 19.86 -11.49 12.98
CA SER A 305 20.25 -10.27 13.70
C SER A 305 19.54 -10.10 15.05
N LEU A 306 18.47 -10.85 15.31
CA LEU A 306 17.83 -10.90 16.63
C LEU A 306 18.75 -11.50 17.69
N GLY A 307 19.78 -12.25 17.27
CA GLY A 307 20.79 -12.85 18.13
C GLY A 307 20.34 -14.14 18.80
N SER A 308 20.93 -14.46 19.93
CA SER A 308 20.73 -15.71 20.66
C SER A 308 20.28 -15.45 22.10
N LEU A 309 19.49 -16.35 22.68
CA LEU A 309 19.09 -16.31 24.09
C LEU A 309 20.28 -16.45 25.06
N SER A 310 21.44 -16.98 24.60
CA SER A 310 22.66 -17.05 25.42
C SER A 310 23.43 -15.72 25.50
N ASP A 311 23.07 -14.75 24.67
CA ASP A 311 23.62 -13.40 24.69
C ASP A 311 22.58 -12.44 25.28
N GLU A 312 22.81 -12.00 26.52
CA GLU A 312 21.90 -11.08 27.22
C GLU A 312 21.72 -9.73 26.51
N SER A 313 22.67 -9.33 25.67
CA SER A 313 22.59 -8.10 24.87
C SER A 313 21.76 -8.24 23.59
N SER A 314 21.41 -9.46 23.20
CA SER A 314 20.64 -9.74 21.98
C SER A 314 19.19 -9.25 22.08
N SER A 315 18.61 -8.88 20.94
CA SER A 315 17.21 -8.40 20.85
C SER A 315 16.22 -9.43 21.38
N ILE A 316 16.43 -10.73 21.10
CA ILE A 316 15.54 -11.80 21.57
C ILE A 316 15.63 -11.98 23.08
N SER A 317 16.85 -11.95 23.66
CA SER A 317 17.05 -12.08 25.10
C SER A 317 16.43 -10.90 25.87
N GLN A 318 16.63 -9.69 25.36
CA GLN A 318 16.06 -8.47 25.96
C GLN A 318 14.52 -8.48 25.90
N ALA A 319 13.92 -8.94 24.79
CA ALA A 319 12.47 -9.03 24.68
C ALA A 319 11.87 -10.03 25.69
N MET A 320 12.47 -11.23 25.81
CA MET A 320 12.02 -12.24 26.75
C MET A 320 12.18 -11.75 28.20
N SER A 321 13.33 -11.19 28.54
CA SER A 321 13.59 -10.64 29.88
C SER A 321 12.62 -9.51 30.26
N LYS A 322 12.24 -8.67 29.30
CA LYS A 322 11.27 -7.60 29.54
C LYS A 322 9.89 -8.17 29.87
N LEU A 323 9.41 -9.16 29.09
CA LEU A 323 8.12 -9.81 29.36
C LEU A 323 8.09 -10.54 30.71
N GLU A 324 9.20 -11.20 31.14
CA GLU A 324 9.29 -11.79 32.46
C GLU A 324 9.24 -10.74 33.59
N LYS A 325 9.96 -9.62 33.44
CA LYS A 325 9.96 -8.52 34.43
C LYS A 325 8.61 -7.84 34.60
N GLU A 326 7.85 -7.70 33.52
CA GLU A 326 6.49 -7.13 33.53
C GLU A 326 5.45 -8.15 34.04
N GLY A 327 5.85 -9.39 34.33
CA GLY A 327 4.98 -10.44 34.87
C GLY A 327 4.02 -11.03 33.81
N LEU A 328 4.29 -10.83 32.54
CA LEU A 328 3.48 -11.31 31.42
C LEU A 328 4.03 -12.58 30.78
N ALA A 329 5.27 -12.94 31.11
CA ALA A 329 5.80 -14.25 30.77
C ALA A 329 6.16 -15.00 32.06
N TYR A 330 5.84 -16.30 32.07
CA TYR A 330 6.06 -17.17 33.25
C TYR A 330 6.68 -18.50 32.82
N LYS A 331 7.41 -19.14 33.76
CA LYS A 331 8.02 -20.45 33.52
C LYS A 331 7.10 -21.55 33.99
N GLU A 332 6.82 -22.51 33.12
CA GLU A 332 6.07 -23.72 33.46
C GLU A 332 6.67 -24.91 32.71
N ASN A 333 6.92 -26.02 33.46
CA ASN A 333 7.48 -27.27 32.92
C ASN A 333 8.78 -27.07 32.08
N GLY A 334 9.65 -26.14 32.48
CA GLY A 334 10.90 -25.84 31.79
C GLY A 334 10.76 -24.92 30.55
N ALA A 335 9.56 -24.59 30.14
CA ALA A 335 9.27 -23.67 29.03
C ALA A 335 8.90 -22.26 29.55
N LEU A 336 9.17 -21.22 28.74
CA LEU A 336 8.71 -19.86 28.97
C LEU A 336 7.43 -19.61 28.18
N TRP A 337 6.37 -19.17 28.84
CA TRP A 337 5.05 -18.93 28.28
C TRP A 337 4.68 -17.46 28.36
N LEU A 338 4.03 -16.92 27.31
CA LEU A 338 3.35 -15.63 27.36
C LEU A 338 1.92 -15.82 27.89
N ASP A 339 1.54 -15.05 28.90
CA ASP A 339 0.16 -14.93 29.34
C ASP A 339 -0.62 -14.02 28.39
N THR A 340 -1.58 -14.60 27.70
CA THR A 340 -2.44 -13.89 26.72
C THR A 340 -3.85 -13.66 27.24
N SER A 341 -4.11 -13.90 28.52
CA SER A 341 -5.45 -13.80 29.12
C SER A 341 -6.09 -12.41 28.98
N SER A 342 -5.28 -11.34 28.98
CA SER A 342 -5.74 -9.96 28.82
C SER A 342 -6.15 -9.61 27.37
N SER A 343 -5.62 -10.33 26.38
CA SER A 343 -5.78 -10.03 24.94
C SER A 343 -6.89 -10.80 24.24
N LYS A 344 -7.61 -11.67 24.97
CA LYS A 344 -8.65 -12.56 24.41
C LYS A 344 -8.13 -13.54 23.35
N ASP A 345 -6.85 -13.92 23.39
CA ASP A 345 -6.37 -15.11 22.66
C ASP A 345 -6.95 -16.38 23.34
N ASP A 346 -7.04 -17.47 22.58
CA ASP A 346 -7.69 -18.71 23.03
C ASP A 346 -6.88 -19.47 24.11
N LYS A 347 -5.54 -19.25 24.17
CA LYS A 347 -4.62 -19.89 25.12
C LYS A 347 -3.28 -19.18 25.21
N ASN A 348 -2.56 -19.42 26.33
CA ASN A 348 -1.19 -18.95 26.52
C ASN A 348 -0.24 -19.56 25.46
N ARG A 349 0.86 -18.86 25.15
CA ARG A 349 1.75 -19.20 24.05
C ARG A 349 3.18 -19.44 24.52
N VAL A 350 3.79 -20.53 24.03
CA VAL A 350 5.19 -20.83 24.29
C VAL A 350 6.11 -19.86 23.56
N LEU A 351 6.96 -19.18 24.30
CA LEU A 351 8.04 -18.33 23.78
C LEU A 351 9.34 -19.14 23.67
N ILE A 352 9.74 -19.82 24.75
CA ILE A 352 10.93 -20.67 24.78
C ILE A 352 10.48 -22.08 25.14
N ARG A 353 10.93 -23.06 24.39
CA ARG A 353 10.62 -24.48 24.59
C ARG A 353 11.38 -25.04 25.79
N GLU A 354 10.98 -26.23 26.28
CA GLU A 354 11.64 -26.97 27.37
C GLU A 354 13.14 -27.25 27.10
N ASP A 355 13.50 -27.41 25.80
CA ASP A 355 14.88 -27.60 25.37
C ASP A 355 15.70 -26.31 25.24
N GLY A 356 15.15 -25.17 25.65
CA GLY A 356 15.78 -23.85 25.63
C GLY A 356 15.77 -23.15 24.27
N ARG A 357 15.17 -23.75 23.23
CA ARG A 357 15.07 -23.13 21.90
C ARG A 357 13.91 -22.13 21.83
N PRO A 358 14.10 -20.94 21.23
CA PRO A 358 13.01 -20.02 20.98
C PRO A 358 12.04 -20.60 19.95
N THR A 359 10.79 -20.19 20.05
CA THR A 359 9.78 -20.44 19.01
C THR A 359 9.82 -19.32 17.97
N TYR A 360 9.21 -19.52 16.81
CA TYR A 360 9.01 -18.43 15.84
C TYR A 360 8.29 -17.23 16.46
N PHE A 361 7.37 -17.48 17.39
CA PHE A 361 6.66 -16.42 18.08
C PHE A 361 7.60 -15.56 18.97
N ALA A 362 8.62 -16.14 19.59
CA ALA A 362 9.63 -15.39 20.32
C ALA A 362 10.45 -14.47 19.40
N SER A 363 10.80 -14.94 18.20
CA SER A 363 11.48 -14.12 17.17
C SER A 363 10.58 -12.96 16.75
N ASP A 364 9.30 -13.21 16.50
CA ASP A 364 8.35 -12.16 16.11
C ASP A 364 8.17 -11.10 17.21
N VAL A 365 8.07 -11.52 18.46
CA VAL A 365 8.00 -10.60 19.61
C VAL A 365 9.24 -9.72 19.69
N ALA A 366 10.42 -10.33 19.55
CA ALA A 366 11.69 -9.60 19.58
C ALA A 366 11.82 -8.62 18.40
N TYR A 367 11.36 -9.01 17.23
CA TYR A 367 11.35 -8.16 16.06
C TYR A 367 10.40 -6.97 16.20
N HIS A 368 9.17 -7.17 16.71
CA HIS A 368 8.25 -6.07 16.96
C HIS A 368 8.80 -5.11 18.03
N LYS A 369 9.45 -5.64 19.07
CA LYS A 369 10.16 -4.78 20.03
C LYS A 369 11.23 -3.95 19.33
N ASN A 370 12.03 -4.55 18.44
CA ASN A 370 13.05 -3.84 17.67
C ASN A 370 12.44 -2.71 16.81
N LYS A 371 11.33 -2.97 16.11
CA LYS A 371 10.61 -1.94 15.33
C LYS A 371 10.21 -0.75 16.21
N ILE A 372 9.66 -1.02 17.37
CA ILE A 372 9.22 0.01 18.33
C ILE A 372 10.40 0.79 18.90
N ASP A 373 11.48 0.11 19.25
CA ASP A 373 12.71 0.74 19.78
C ASP A 373 13.37 1.68 18.74
N ARG A 374 13.15 1.46 17.43
CA ARG A 374 13.59 2.36 16.36
C ARG A 374 12.74 3.64 16.25
N GLY A 375 11.68 3.77 17.07
CA GLY A 375 10.92 5.00 17.25
C GLY A 375 9.93 5.29 16.13
N PHE A 376 9.33 4.28 15.51
CA PHE A 376 8.21 4.47 14.60
C PHE A 376 6.93 4.82 15.36
N ASP A 377 6.15 5.75 14.81
CA ASP A 377 4.86 6.17 15.35
C ASP A 377 3.76 5.16 15.04
N GLU A 378 3.89 4.46 13.91
CA GLU A 378 2.93 3.46 13.44
C GLU A 378 3.67 2.31 12.72
N LEU A 379 3.24 1.09 12.98
CA LEU A 379 3.73 -0.13 12.35
C LEU A 379 2.61 -0.72 11.48
N ILE A 380 2.89 -0.96 10.21
CA ILE A 380 1.96 -1.60 9.29
C ILE A 380 2.56 -2.94 8.86
N ASN A 381 1.90 -4.04 9.20
CA ASN A 381 2.29 -5.36 8.76
C ASN A 381 1.33 -5.86 7.68
N VAL A 382 1.85 -6.22 6.52
CA VAL A 382 1.06 -6.79 5.41
C VAL A 382 1.27 -8.30 5.39
N TRP A 383 0.25 -9.03 5.83
CA TRP A 383 0.31 -10.48 5.97
C TRP A 383 -0.67 -11.20 5.03
N GLY A 384 -0.39 -12.46 4.72
CA GLY A 384 -1.37 -13.34 4.08
C GLY A 384 -2.61 -13.55 4.96
N ALA A 385 -3.77 -13.71 4.35
CA ALA A 385 -5.03 -13.86 5.08
C ALA A 385 -5.09 -15.11 5.97
N ASP A 386 -4.25 -16.11 5.71
CA ASP A 386 -4.05 -17.30 6.54
C ASP A 386 -3.47 -16.98 7.93
N HIS A 387 -2.85 -15.82 8.11
CA HIS A 387 -2.32 -15.35 9.40
C HIS A 387 -3.35 -14.62 10.29
N HIS A 388 -4.63 -14.57 9.95
CA HIS A 388 -5.67 -13.87 10.73
C HIS A 388 -5.64 -14.23 12.23
N GLY A 389 -5.50 -15.52 12.58
CA GLY A 389 -5.46 -15.98 13.97
C GLY A 389 -4.19 -15.58 14.73
N TYR A 390 -3.19 -15.01 14.03
CA TYR A 390 -1.91 -14.63 14.64
C TYR A 390 -1.90 -13.18 15.17
N ILE A 391 -2.81 -12.33 14.69
CA ILE A 391 -2.87 -10.90 15.03
C ILE A 391 -2.96 -10.69 16.54
N LYS A 392 -3.92 -11.35 17.20
CA LYS A 392 -4.15 -11.20 18.64
C LYS A 392 -2.93 -11.57 19.49
N ARG A 393 -2.11 -12.50 19.02
CA ARG A 393 -0.88 -12.92 19.71
C ARG A 393 0.17 -11.82 19.69
N ILE A 394 0.35 -11.17 18.54
CA ILE A 394 1.28 -10.05 18.41
C ILE A 394 0.77 -8.83 19.17
N GLU A 395 -0.52 -8.50 19.09
CA GLU A 395 -1.13 -7.43 19.89
C GLU A 395 -0.90 -7.64 21.40
N ALA A 396 -1.07 -8.88 21.89
CA ALA A 396 -0.79 -9.22 23.28
C ALA A 396 0.67 -9.02 23.65
N SER A 397 1.59 -9.39 22.77
CA SER A 397 3.03 -9.24 23.03
C SER A 397 3.46 -7.78 23.05
N ILE A 398 2.90 -6.95 22.17
CA ILE A 398 3.18 -5.51 22.11
C ILE A 398 2.66 -4.81 23.38
N ASP A 399 1.42 -5.09 23.77
CA ASP A 399 0.80 -4.59 25.00
C ASP A 399 1.65 -5.03 26.21
N GLY A 400 2.09 -6.29 26.24
CA GLY A 400 2.98 -6.84 27.23
C GLY A 400 4.37 -6.23 27.28
N LEU A 401 4.85 -5.70 26.18
CA LEU A 401 6.09 -4.93 26.15
C LEU A 401 5.91 -3.47 26.59
N GLY A 402 4.69 -3.08 26.99
CA GLY A 402 4.36 -1.74 27.46
C GLY A 402 4.21 -0.72 26.32
N PHE A 403 3.87 -1.19 25.11
CA PHE A 403 3.63 -0.33 23.96
C PHE A 403 2.14 -0.29 23.63
N ASP A 404 1.72 0.84 23.08
CA ASP A 404 0.35 1.03 22.62
C ASP A 404 0.08 0.15 21.40
N LYS A 405 -0.77 -0.87 21.55
CA LYS A 405 -1.18 -1.77 20.46
C LYS A 405 -1.89 -1.05 19.30
N GLU A 406 -2.49 0.11 19.55
CA GLU A 406 -3.13 0.93 18.50
C GLU A 406 -2.10 1.45 17.47
N LYS A 407 -0.81 1.37 17.79
CA LYS A 407 0.28 1.67 16.85
C LYS A 407 0.54 0.54 15.84
N LEU A 408 0.05 -0.66 16.09
CA LEU A 408 0.14 -1.79 15.15
C LEU A 408 -1.10 -1.87 14.29
N ASN A 409 -0.90 -1.84 12.98
CA ASN A 409 -1.94 -1.99 11.97
C ASN A 409 -1.62 -3.22 11.09
N VAL A 410 -2.38 -4.28 11.22
CA VAL A 410 -2.18 -5.50 10.42
C VAL A 410 -3.15 -5.51 9.26
N GLN A 411 -2.62 -5.51 8.03
CA GLN A 411 -3.38 -5.60 6.80
C GLN A 411 -3.30 -7.03 6.24
N LEU A 412 -4.46 -7.67 6.12
CA LEU A 412 -4.56 -9.02 5.56
C LEU A 412 -4.81 -8.97 4.05
N VAL A 413 -3.97 -9.67 3.30
CA VAL A 413 -4.07 -9.75 1.85
C VAL A 413 -4.43 -11.17 1.42
N GLN A 414 -5.58 -11.32 0.75
CA GLN A 414 -6.00 -12.60 0.16
C GLN A 414 -5.14 -12.94 -1.06
N PHE A 415 -4.85 -14.22 -1.24
CA PHE A 415 -4.18 -14.69 -2.44
C PHE A 415 -5.01 -14.41 -3.70
N ALA A 416 -4.32 -14.07 -4.78
CA ALA A 416 -4.94 -13.96 -6.10
C ALA A 416 -5.00 -15.35 -6.76
N ASN A 417 -6.14 -15.71 -7.31
CA ASN A 417 -6.26 -16.85 -8.21
C ASN A 417 -5.98 -16.36 -9.64
N LEU A 418 -5.05 -16.97 -10.32
CA LEU A 418 -4.77 -16.65 -11.73
C LEU A 418 -5.59 -17.56 -12.64
N PHE A 419 -6.15 -16.96 -13.70
CA PHE A 419 -6.89 -17.68 -14.74
C PHE A 419 -6.26 -17.43 -16.10
N ARG A 420 -6.23 -18.45 -16.94
CA ARG A 420 -5.84 -18.42 -18.34
C ARG A 420 -6.78 -19.33 -19.12
N ASP A 421 -7.33 -18.86 -20.25
CA ASP A 421 -8.35 -19.59 -21.03
C ASP A 421 -9.50 -20.11 -20.15
N GLY A 422 -9.93 -19.32 -19.16
CA GLY A 422 -10.96 -19.66 -18.20
C GLY A 422 -10.59 -20.77 -17.20
N LYS A 423 -9.33 -21.22 -17.17
CA LYS A 423 -8.83 -22.25 -16.26
C LYS A 423 -7.89 -21.68 -15.22
N LYS A 424 -8.00 -22.16 -13.97
CA LYS A 424 -7.11 -21.75 -12.89
C LYS A 424 -5.68 -22.26 -13.14
N VAL A 425 -4.71 -21.34 -13.08
CA VAL A 425 -3.27 -21.63 -13.16
C VAL A 425 -2.82 -22.30 -11.85
N LYS A 426 -2.08 -23.41 -11.93
CA LYS A 426 -1.54 -24.09 -10.75
C LYS A 426 -0.42 -23.27 -10.11
N MET A 427 -0.46 -23.12 -8.78
CA MET A 427 0.50 -22.34 -7.99
C MET A 427 1.29 -23.20 -6.98
N SER A 428 1.49 -24.50 -7.24
CA SER A 428 2.15 -25.40 -6.28
C SER A 428 3.67 -25.23 -6.31
N THR A 429 4.29 -24.92 -5.17
CA THR A 429 5.74 -24.71 -5.01
C THR A 429 6.54 -26.00 -4.83
N ARG A 430 5.91 -27.10 -4.35
CA ARG A 430 6.60 -28.36 -4.03
C ARG A 430 6.97 -29.23 -5.24
N SER A 431 6.27 -29.07 -6.36
CA SER A 431 6.52 -29.84 -7.58
C SER A 431 7.61 -29.29 -8.49
N GLY A 432 8.24 -28.15 -8.13
CA GLY A 432 9.24 -27.49 -8.99
C GLY A 432 8.66 -26.67 -10.16
N ASP A 433 7.43 -26.94 -10.56
CA ASP A 433 6.70 -26.23 -11.62
C ASP A 433 5.65 -25.29 -11.01
N PHE A 434 6.05 -24.09 -10.66
CA PHE A 434 5.12 -23.05 -10.24
C PHE A 434 5.30 -21.77 -11.08
N TYR A 435 4.21 -21.07 -11.27
CA TYR A 435 4.21 -19.83 -12.05
C TYR A 435 4.77 -18.68 -11.19
N THR A 436 5.97 -18.19 -11.58
CA THR A 436 6.68 -17.16 -10.83
C THR A 436 6.11 -15.77 -11.07
N LEU A 437 6.42 -14.83 -10.16
CA LEU A 437 6.11 -13.41 -10.37
C LEU A 437 6.83 -12.88 -11.61
N ALA A 438 8.09 -13.27 -11.84
CA ALA A 438 8.84 -12.93 -13.03
C ALA A 438 8.15 -13.39 -14.32
N ASN A 439 7.60 -14.64 -14.34
CA ASN A 439 6.83 -15.12 -15.50
C ASN A 439 5.60 -14.25 -15.78
N LEU A 440 4.85 -13.88 -14.74
CA LEU A 440 3.68 -13.02 -14.88
C LEU A 440 4.06 -11.63 -15.42
N VAL A 441 5.09 -11.01 -14.83
CA VAL A 441 5.60 -9.70 -15.26
C VAL A 441 6.12 -9.75 -16.71
N GLY A 442 6.83 -10.81 -17.08
CA GLY A 442 7.30 -11.02 -18.45
C GLY A 442 6.17 -11.18 -19.46
N GLU A 443 5.04 -11.76 -19.05
CA GLU A 443 3.91 -12.07 -19.92
C GLU A 443 2.97 -10.88 -20.15
N ILE A 444 2.66 -10.10 -19.11
CA ILE A 444 1.66 -9.02 -19.18
C ILE A 444 2.22 -7.63 -18.88
N GLY A 445 3.48 -7.54 -18.51
CA GLY A 445 4.11 -6.31 -18.04
C GLY A 445 3.82 -6.02 -16.55
N LYS A 446 4.76 -5.31 -15.91
CA LYS A 446 4.68 -4.94 -14.49
C LYS A 446 3.46 -4.09 -14.17
N ASP A 447 3.12 -3.15 -15.04
CA ASP A 447 2.08 -2.15 -14.81
C ASP A 447 0.68 -2.76 -14.83
N ALA A 448 0.39 -3.65 -15.80
CA ALA A 448 -0.84 -4.40 -15.84
C ALA A 448 -0.95 -5.35 -14.63
N ALA A 449 0.13 -6.06 -14.28
CA ALA A 449 0.13 -6.96 -13.13
C ALA A 449 -0.17 -6.19 -11.83
N ARG A 450 0.49 -5.05 -11.59
CA ARG A 450 0.23 -4.18 -10.43
C ARG A 450 -1.21 -3.70 -10.39
N PHE A 451 -1.73 -3.21 -11.52
CA PHE A 451 -3.11 -2.72 -11.63
C PHE A 451 -4.13 -3.79 -11.20
N TYR A 452 -4.01 -4.98 -11.75
CA TYR A 452 -4.95 -6.05 -11.44
C TYR A 452 -4.85 -6.53 -10.00
N TYR A 453 -3.63 -6.66 -9.44
CA TYR A 453 -3.46 -7.00 -8.02
C TYR A 453 -4.09 -5.98 -7.07
N LEU A 454 -4.11 -4.70 -7.44
CA LEU A 454 -4.67 -3.60 -6.65
C LEU A 454 -6.14 -3.31 -6.95
N SER A 455 -6.78 -4.01 -7.92
CA SER A 455 -8.12 -3.69 -8.42
C SER A 455 -9.26 -3.96 -7.44
N LYS A 456 -9.00 -4.71 -6.37
CA LYS A 456 -9.96 -5.03 -5.31
C LYS A 456 -9.36 -4.77 -3.93
N GLN A 457 -10.24 -4.63 -2.93
CA GLN A 457 -9.84 -4.54 -1.52
C GLN A 457 -8.96 -5.73 -1.14
N ALA A 458 -7.95 -5.51 -0.28
CA ALA A 458 -6.91 -6.49 0.02
C ALA A 458 -7.44 -7.82 0.59
N ASP A 459 -8.45 -7.74 1.47
CA ASP A 459 -9.08 -8.89 2.13
C ASP A 459 -10.11 -9.63 1.26
N GLN A 460 -10.43 -9.11 0.06
CA GLN A 460 -11.32 -9.76 -0.88
C GLN A 460 -10.58 -10.75 -1.78
N HIS A 461 -11.26 -11.84 -2.15
CA HIS A 461 -10.76 -12.75 -3.18
C HIS A 461 -10.60 -12.04 -4.52
N LEU A 462 -9.46 -12.27 -5.15
CA LEU A 462 -9.12 -11.74 -6.45
C LEU A 462 -8.98 -12.88 -7.46
N ASP A 463 -9.87 -12.94 -8.43
CA ASP A 463 -9.69 -13.73 -9.64
C ASP A 463 -9.07 -12.82 -10.70
N PHE A 464 -7.86 -13.14 -11.09
CA PHE A 464 -7.04 -12.38 -12.00
C PHE A 464 -6.99 -13.11 -13.35
N ASP A 465 -7.66 -12.55 -14.34
CA ASP A 465 -7.70 -13.07 -15.70
C ASP A 465 -6.52 -12.49 -16.51
N ILE A 466 -5.58 -13.36 -16.88
CA ILE A 466 -4.39 -12.99 -17.64
C ILE A 466 -4.76 -12.54 -19.06
N ASP A 467 -5.75 -13.19 -19.68
CA ASP A 467 -6.17 -12.90 -21.04
C ASP A 467 -6.85 -11.53 -21.11
N LEU A 468 -7.69 -11.21 -20.13
CA LEU A 468 -8.27 -9.88 -19.99
C LEU A 468 -7.19 -8.81 -19.77
N ALA A 469 -6.15 -9.12 -18.98
CA ALA A 469 -5.06 -8.19 -18.72
C ALA A 469 -4.23 -7.84 -19.96
N LYS A 470 -4.23 -8.71 -20.97
CA LYS A 470 -3.56 -8.51 -22.28
C LYS A 470 -4.44 -7.81 -23.30
N ALA A 471 -5.75 -7.74 -23.08
CA ALA A 471 -6.68 -7.26 -24.10
C ALA A 471 -6.53 -5.75 -24.34
N ASP A 472 -6.40 -5.36 -25.61
CA ASP A 472 -6.28 -3.97 -26.06
C ASP A 472 -7.65 -3.38 -26.41
N ASN A 473 -8.59 -3.45 -25.46
CA ASN A 473 -9.95 -2.97 -25.65
C ASN A 473 -10.55 -2.38 -24.36
N LYS A 474 -11.75 -1.82 -24.46
CA LYS A 474 -12.44 -1.15 -23.34
C LYS A 474 -12.83 -2.06 -22.17
N GLU A 475 -12.84 -3.37 -22.34
CA GLU A 475 -13.13 -4.34 -21.28
C GLU A 475 -11.95 -4.44 -20.32
N ASN A 476 -10.74 -4.21 -20.81
CA ASN A 476 -9.54 -4.05 -20.00
C ASN A 476 -9.51 -2.64 -19.39
N ILE A 477 -9.86 -2.52 -18.11
CA ILE A 477 -9.92 -1.25 -17.36
C ILE A 477 -8.54 -0.57 -17.32
N PHE A 478 -7.47 -1.34 -17.18
CA PHE A 478 -6.10 -0.82 -17.22
C PHE A 478 -5.80 -0.13 -18.55
N TYR A 479 -6.07 -0.80 -19.66
CA TYR A 479 -5.93 -0.23 -21.00
C TYR A 479 -6.79 1.03 -21.17
N TYR A 480 -8.03 1.01 -20.69
CA TYR A 480 -8.98 2.11 -20.80
C TYR A 480 -8.50 3.39 -20.09
N ILE A 481 -7.89 3.25 -18.92
CA ILE A 481 -7.32 4.38 -18.17
C ILE A 481 -6.05 4.89 -18.86
N GLN A 482 -5.15 4.02 -19.27
CA GLN A 482 -3.94 4.38 -20.01
C GLN A 482 -4.27 5.09 -21.33
N TYR A 483 -5.29 4.61 -22.03
CA TYR A 483 -5.77 5.23 -23.26
C TYR A 483 -6.29 6.65 -23.04
N ALA A 484 -6.95 6.93 -21.91
CA ALA A 484 -7.35 8.30 -21.58
C ALA A 484 -6.14 9.24 -21.48
N HIS A 485 -5.08 8.83 -20.77
CA HIS A 485 -3.85 9.60 -20.65
C HIS A 485 -3.15 9.80 -22.02
N ALA A 486 -2.93 8.73 -22.77
CA ALA A 486 -2.28 8.79 -24.08
C ALA A 486 -3.05 9.66 -25.08
N ARG A 487 -4.40 9.62 -25.03
CA ARG A 487 -5.26 10.43 -25.89
C ARG A 487 -5.13 11.92 -25.59
N ILE A 488 -5.02 12.32 -24.31
CA ILE A 488 -4.76 13.71 -23.95
C ILE A 488 -3.37 14.13 -24.47
N CYS A 489 -2.35 13.31 -24.26
CA CYS A 489 -0.99 13.59 -24.78
C CYS A 489 -0.98 13.79 -26.29
N SER A 490 -1.66 12.91 -27.04
CA SER A 490 -1.75 13.00 -28.50
C SER A 490 -2.50 14.25 -28.96
N LEU A 491 -3.56 14.65 -28.24
CA LEU A 491 -4.31 15.89 -28.54
C LEU A 491 -3.44 17.13 -28.31
N GLN A 492 -2.72 17.16 -27.19
CA GLN A 492 -1.79 18.26 -26.85
C GLN A 492 -0.67 18.38 -27.89
N ALA A 493 -0.08 17.25 -28.31
CA ALA A 493 0.96 17.23 -29.33
C ALA A 493 0.48 17.84 -30.66
N LYS A 494 -0.72 17.45 -31.12
CA LYS A 494 -1.33 18.01 -32.34
C LYS A 494 -1.62 19.52 -32.24
N TYR A 495 -2.04 19.98 -31.06
CA TYR A 495 -2.27 21.40 -30.83
C TYR A 495 -0.95 22.19 -30.86
N ILE A 496 0.10 21.67 -30.20
CA ILE A 496 1.44 22.29 -30.18
C ILE A 496 2.02 22.37 -31.61
N GLU A 497 1.88 21.30 -32.39
CA GLU A 497 2.34 21.29 -33.78
C GLU A 497 1.72 22.42 -34.61
N LYS A 498 0.42 22.72 -34.37
CA LYS A 498 -0.31 23.77 -35.09
C LYS A 498 -0.06 25.18 -34.51
N ASN A 499 0.05 25.32 -33.20
CA ASN A 499 -0.01 26.62 -32.50
C ASN A 499 1.27 26.99 -31.74
N GLY A 500 2.28 26.12 -31.70
CA GLY A 500 3.60 26.36 -31.10
C GLY A 500 3.68 26.04 -29.62
N ALA A 501 2.63 26.28 -28.80
CA ALA A 501 2.64 26.03 -27.37
C ALA A 501 1.24 25.75 -26.80
N LEU A 502 1.17 25.10 -25.64
CA LEU A 502 -0.07 24.99 -24.85
C LEU A 502 -0.36 26.31 -24.10
N PRO A 503 -1.65 26.59 -23.79
CA PRO A 503 -2.01 27.71 -22.93
C PRO A 503 -1.44 27.46 -21.50
N ILE A 504 -0.72 28.44 -20.97
CA ILE A 504 0.04 28.29 -19.72
C ILE A 504 -0.69 28.89 -18.52
N SER A 505 -1.62 29.85 -18.74
CA SER A 505 -2.27 30.59 -17.65
C SER A 505 -3.77 30.67 -17.84
N ALA A 506 -4.51 30.40 -16.76
CA ALA A 506 -5.96 30.60 -16.70
C ALA A 506 -6.39 32.07 -16.78
N GLU A 507 -5.49 33.01 -16.38
CA GLU A 507 -5.77 34.44 -16.41
C GLU A 507 -5.98 35.00 -17.82
N GLN A 508 -5.44 34.29 -18.82
CA GLN A 508 -5.60 34.65 -20.23
C GLN A 508 -6.92 34.19 -20.84
N ILE A 509 -7.71 33.39 -20.12
CA ILE A 509 -8.94 32.78 -20.62
C ILE A 509 -10.11 33.26 -19.78
N GLU A 510 -11.13 33.82 -20.42
CA GLU A 510 -12.35 34.26 -19.75
C GLU A 510 -13.04 33.08 -19.02
N THR A 511 -13.47 33.29 -17.78
CA THR A 511 -14.07 32.25 -16.92
C THR A 511 -15.31 31.56 -17.50
N ASN A 512 -16.07 32.28 -18.33
CA ASN A 512 -17.25 31.76 -19.02
C ASN A 512 -16.91 30.72 -20.10
N LYS A 513 -15.67 30.72 -20.63
CA LYS A 513 -15.20 29.76 -21.66
C LYS A 513 -14.97 28.36 -21.12
N TYR A 514 -14.95 28.20 -19.77
CA TYR A 514 -14.79 26.90 -19.13
C TYR A 514 -16.12 26.14 -18.90
N ALA A 515 -17.27 26.68 -19.30
CA ALA A 515 -18.58 26.06 -18.99
C ALA A 515 -18.71 24.61 -19.49
N LYS A 516 -18.12 24.28 -20.65
CA LYS A 516 -18.11 22.91 -21.17
C LYS A 516 -17.28 21.94 -20.30
N CYS A 517 -16.37 22.45 -19.47
CA CYS A 517 -15.41 21.67 -18.69
C CYS A 517 -15.85 21.36 -17.26
N ASP A 518 -17.03 21.80 -16.82
CA ASP A 518 -17.46 21.71 -15.41
C ASP A 518 -17.33 20.30 -14.85
N ARG A 519 -17.72 19.28 -15.59
CA ARG A 519 -17.56 17.89 -15.17
C ARG A 519 -16.09 17.49 -15.01
N ILE A 520 -15.24 17.89 -15.93
CA ILE A 520 -13.79 17.60 -15.87
C ILE A 520 -13.15 18.32 -14.68
N ILE A 521 -13.50 19.60 -14.47
CA ILE A 521 -13.00 20.39 -13.35
C ILE A 521 -13.41 19.73 -12.02
N HIS A 522 -14.66 19.29 -11.95
CA HIS A 522 -15.18 18.59 -10.78
C HIS A 522 -14.43 17.29 -10.50
N GLU A 523 -14.17 16.47 -11.52
CA GLU A 523 -13.41 15.24 -11.34
C GLU A 523 -11.96 15.52 -10.91
N VAL A 524 -11.30 16.52 -11.50
CA VAL A 524 -9.95 16.94 -11.06
C VAL A 524 -9.95 17.34 -9.58
N SER A 525 -10.96 18.10 -9.13
CA SER A 525 -11.05 18.58 -7.74
C SER A 525 -11.20 17.46 -6.71
N LYS A 526 -11.72 16.30 -7.08
CA LYS A 526 -11.87 15.13 -6.19
C LYS A 526 -10.55 14.46 -5.82
N PHE A 527 -9.54 14.54 -6.69
CA PHE A 527 -8.33 13.73 -6.60
C PHE A 527 -7.61 13.83 -5.25
N PRO A 528 -7.31 15.03 -4.68
CA PRO A 528 -6.63 15.14 -3.40
C PRO A 528 -7.39 14.43 -2.26
N GLY A 529 -8.73 14.55 -2.26
CA GLY A 529 -9.58 13.87 -1.28
C GLY A 529 -9.58 12.34 -1.43
N VAL A 530 -9.44 11.83 -2.66
CA VAL A 530 -9.33 10.38 -2.92
C VAL A 530 -8.01 9.86 -2.38
N VAL A 531 -6.90 10.55 -2.64
CA VAL A 531 -5.56 10.18 -2.13
C VAL A 531 -5.57 10.14 -0.60
N HIS A 532 -6.11 11.17 0.04
CA HIS A 532 -6.21 11.22 1.51
C HIS A 532 -7.06 10.07 2.08
N ARG A 533 -8.24 9.80 1.51
CA ARG A 533 -9.08 8.67 1.95
C ARG A 533 -8.37 7.33 1.75
N SER A 534 -7.67 7.16 0.63
CA SER A 534 -6.89 5.95 0.36
C SER A 534 -5.77 5.75 1.39
N ALA A 535 -5.05 6.81 1.77
CA ALA A 535 -4.05 6.79 2.82
C ALA A 535 -4.65 6.42 4.18
N LYS A 536 -5.69 7.13 4.60
CA LYS A 536 -6.34 6.95 5.91
C LYS A 536 -6.93 5.55 6.11
N SER A 537 -7.48 4.96 5.05
CA SER A 537 -8.09 3.63 5.09
C SER A 537 -7.14 2.51 4.65
N LEU A 538 -5.92 2.82 4.21
CA LEU A 538 -4.96 1.90 3.62
C LEU A 538 -5.56 1.11 2.43
N GLN A 539 -6.32 1.80 1.55
CA GLN A 539 -7.08 1.18 0.47
C GLN A 539 -6.69 1.73 -0.92
N PRO A 540 -5.61 1.23 -1.55
CA PRO A 540 -5.14 1.70 -2.86
C PRO A 540 -6.16 1.53 -3.99
N HIS A 541 -7.07 0.53 -3.90
CA HIS A 541 -8.12 0.31 -4.91
C HIS A 541 -9.07 1.51 -5.08
N LEU A 542 -9.19 2.39 -4.08
CA LEU A 542 -9.99 3.62 -4.18
C LEU A 542 -9.45 4.56 -5.28
N ILE A 543 -8.13 4.58 -5.47
CA ILE A 543 -7.50 5.34 -6.57
C ILE A 543 -7.87 4.70 -7.92
N ILE A 544 -7.87 3.38 -8.03
CA ILE A 544 -8.27 2.67 -9.27
C ILE A 544 -9.72 2.99 -9.63
N TYR A 545 -10.63 2.94 -8.68
CA TYR A 545 -12.03 3.25 -8.91
C TYR A 545 -12.20 4.70 -9.39
N PHE A 546 -11.53 5.62 -8.72
CA PHE A 546 -11.53 7.02 -9.14
C PHE A 546 -10.97 7.19 -10.57
N LEU A 547 -9.82 6.60 -10.89
CA LEU A 547 -9.21 6.71 -12.22
C LEU A 547 -10.11 6.12 -13.32
N LYS A 548 -10.81 5.02 -13.03
CA LYS A 548 -11.79 4.42 -13.95
C LYS A 548 -12.93 5.38 -14.26
N ASP A 549 -13.54 5.96 -13.20
CA ASP A 549 -14.66 6.88 -13.34
C ASP A 549 -14.23 8.18 -14.02
N PHE A 550 -13.02 8.66 -13.70
CA PHE A 550 -12.39 9.80 -14.36
C PHE A 550 -12.18 9.54 -15.85
N ALA A 551 -11.60 8.40 -16.21
CA ALA A 551 -11.37 8.01 -17.61
C ALA A 551 -12.70 7.92 -18.39
N GLN A 552 -13.75 7.38 -17.75
CA GLN A 552 -15.09 7.33 -18.36
C GLN A 552 -15.65 8.74 -18.62
N SER A 553 -15.52 9.64 -17.64
CA SER A 553 -15.94 11.04 -17.79
C SER A 553 -15.16 11.76 -18.89
N PHE A 554 -13.85 11.53 -18.96
CA PHE A 554 -13.00 12.09 -20.02
C PHE A 554 -13.38 11.55 -21.41
N HIS A 555 -13.54 10.24 -21.58
CA HIS A 555 -13.88 9.67 -22.88
C HIS A 555 -15.24 10.14 -23.39
N SER A 556 -16.25 10.28 -22.51
CA SER A 556 -17.53 10.89 -22.84
C SER A 556 -17.34 12.33 -23.31
N PHE A 557 -16.63 13.14 -22.51
CA PHE A 557 -16.34 14.54 -22.85
C PHE A 557 -15.62 14.66 -24.21
N TYR A 558 -14.61 13.83 -24.45
CA TYR A 558 -13.85 13.84 -25.70
C TYR A 558 -14.73 13.51 -26.92
N ASN A 559 -15.65 12.56 -26.82
CA ASN A 559 -16.55 12.17 -27.91
C ASN A 559 -17.58 13.26 -28.21
N ASP A 560 -18.01 14.02 -27.20
CA ASP A 560 -19.00 15.09 -27.36
C ASP A 560 -18.40 16.42 -27.86
N ASN A 561 -17.05 16.55 -27.89
CA ASN A 561 -16.38 17.80 -28.23
C ASN A 561 -15.30 17.63 -29.30
N HIS A 562 -15.44 18.37 -30.38
CA HIS A 562 -14.44 18.44 -31.48
C HIS A 562 -13.35 19.48 -31.18
N ILE A 563 -12.52 19.22 -30.15
CA ILE A 563 -11.64 20.18 -29.46
C ILE A 563 -10.75 21.00 -30.40
N LEU A 564 -10.13 20.36 -31.40
CA LEU A 564 -9.21 21.03 -32.35
C LEU A 564 -9.93 21.88 -33.42
N SER A 565 -11.25 21.77 -33.56
CA SER A 565 -12.08 22.57 -34.44
C SER A 565 -12.89 23.66 -33.73
N GLU A 566 -12.80 23.74 -32.42
CA GLU A 566 -13.38 24.83 -31.62
C GLU A 566 -12.71 26.17 -31.91
N SER A 567 -13.38 27.28 -31.55
CA SER A 567 -12.73 28.59 -31.55
C SER A 567 -11.47 28.56 -30.69
N ASP A 568 -10.46 29.36 -31.01
CA ASP A 568 -9.16 29.30 -30.34
C ASP A 568 -9.26 29.43 -28.82
N GLN A 569 -10.06 30.37 -28.29
CA GLN A 569 -10.29 30.54 -26.86
C GLN A 569 -10.98 29.32 -26.18
N ASN A 570 -11.94 28.69 -26.85
CA ASN A 570 -12.60 27.49 -26.34
C ASN A 570 -11.62 26.30 -26.36
N ALA A 571 -10.84 26.14 -27.43
CA ALA A 571 -9.81 25.11 -27.50
C ALA A 571 -8.78 25.29 -26.39
N GLN A 572 -8.33 26.51 -26.12
CA GLN A 572 -7.39 26.83 -25.04
C GLN A 572 -7.94 26.49 -23.67
N SER A 573 -9.19 26.85 -23.34
CA SER A 573 -9.82 26.53 -22.06
C SER A 573 -9.95 25.02 -21.85
N ILE A 574 -10.36 24.28 -22.88
CA ILE A 574 -10.46 22.83 -22.83
C ILE A 574 -9.07 22.20 -22.63
N LEU A 575 -8.07 22.62 -23.41
CA LEU A 575 -6.70 22.09 -23.28
C LEU A 575 -6.08 22.38 -21.91
N PHE A 576 -6.38 23.53 -21.32
CA PHE A 576 -5.94 23.87 -19.98
C PHE A 576 -6.54 22.92 -18.92
N CYS A 577 -7.85 22.61 -19.02
CA CYS A 577 -8.51 21.60 -18.19
C CYS A 577 -7.96 20.19 -18.42
N LEU A 578 -7.69 19.82 -19.70
CA LEU A 578 -7.14 18.52 -20.03
C LEU A 578 -5.68 18.36 -19.59
N ASN A 579 -4.91 19.45 -19.47
CA ASN A 579 -3.58 19.37 -18.88
C ASN A 579 -3.63 18.98 -17.41
N ALA A 580 -4.54 19.58 -16.63
CA ALA A 580 -4.80 19.16 -15.24
C ALA A 580 -5.30 17.70 -15.18
N SER A 581 -6.16 17.28 -16.12
CA SER A 581 -6.65 15.90 -16.23
C SER A 581 -5.53 14.90 -16.47
N LYS A 582 -4.59 15.25 -17.36
CA LYS A 582 -3.38 14.44 -17.61
C LYS A 582 -2.56 14.25 -16.33
N GLN A 583 -2.36 15.32 -15.56
CA GLN A 583 -1.63 15.23 -14.29
C GLN A 583 -2.34 14.32 -13.29
N VAL A 584 -3.65 14.44 -13.14
CA VAL A 584 -4.45 13.58 -12.25
C VAL A 584 -4.32 12.10 -12.63
N LEU A 585 -4.48 11.77 -13.92
CA LEU A 585 -4.33 10.39 -14.40
C LEU A 585 -2.91 9.87 -14.14
N ALA A 586 -1.89 10.67 -14.48
CA ALA A 586 -0.50 10.30 -14.27
C ALA A 586 -0.15 10.13 -12.79
N ASN A 587 -0.56 11.09 -11.94
CA ASN A 587 -0.26 11.04 -10.51
C ASN A 587 -0.97 9.86 -9.84
N GLY A 588 -2.24 9.60 -10.18
CA GLY A 588 -2.98 8.46 -9.65
C GLY A 588 -2.33 7.12 -10.02
N LEU A 589 -1.89 6.96 -11.28
CA LEU A 589 -1.16 5.76 -11.72
C LEU A 589 0.17 5.61 -10.98
N ARG A 590 0.97 6.69 -10.84
CA ARG A 590 2.26 6.66 -10.13
C ARG A 590 2.13 6.32 -8.65
N LEU A 591 1.05 6.74 -7.99
CA LEU A 591 0.77 6.33 -6.60
C LEU A 591 0.55 4.82 -6.48
N LEU A 592 0.11 4.17 -7.55
CA LEU A 592 -0.02 2.71 -7.62
C LEU A 592 1.27 2.02 -8.11
N GLY A 593 2.34 2.79 -8.37
CA GLY A 593 3.60 2.29 -8.94
C GLY A 593 3.50 1.92 -10.42
N ILE A 594 2.58 2.54 -11.14
CA ILE A 594 2.27 2.32 -12.57
C ILE A 594 2.70 3.53 -13.38
N GLU A 595 3.38 3.31 -14.50
CA GLU A 595 3.80 4.40 -15.37
C GLU A 595 2.70 4.79 -16.37
N PRO A 596 2.39 6.09 -16.51
CA PRO A 596 1.43 6.57 -17.49
C PRO A 596 2.01 6.53 -18.91
N ILE A 597 1.28 5.92 -19.84
CA ILE A 597 1.70 5.79 -21.25
C ILE A 597 1.38 7.08 -22.02
N GLN A 598 2.36 7.62 -22.72
CA GLN A 598 2.17 8.85 -23.51
C GLN A 598 1.62 8.59 -24.92
N LYS A 599 1.83 7.40 -25.46
CA LYS A 599 1.42 7.00 -26.81
C LYS A 599 1.01 5.53 -26.82
N MET A 600 -0.14 5.27 -27.42
CA MET A 600 -0.67 3.93 -27.66
C MET A 600 -0.90 3.73 -29.15
#